data_5febf21449499cbb072964d4dac1efbf
#
_entry.id   5febf21449499cbb072964d4dac1efbf
#
_cell.length_a   1.000
_cell.length_b   1.000
_cell.length_c   1.000
_cell.angle_alpha   90.00
_cell.angle_beta   90.00
_cell.angle_gamma   90.00
#
_symmetry.space_group_name_H-M   'P 1'
#
loop_
_entity.id
_entity.type
_entity.pdbx_description
1 polymer ?
#
loop_
_entity_poly.entity_id
_entity_poly.type
_entity_poly.pdbx_seq_one_letter_code
_entity_poly.pdbx_strand_id
1 'polypeptide(L)'
;MIRNERLRKGFTQEELGERVGVRKAQISKIESGKGLTIKTVTKVLDALGVSASISLKDAQIIDKNAIGYIVAAISEFAKTHHISVREANNYLIRFKGIDFLTEHYGAEHLLSFEDSVQDLTQVCLNNGGGIQ
;
A
#
# COMPACT_ATOMS: atom_id res chain seq x y z
N MET A 1 -16.84 10.57 3.55
CA MET A 1 -17.36 9.60 2.56
C MET A 1 -18.78 9.11 2.91
N ILE A 2 -18.97 8.44 4.04
CA ILE A 2 -20.29 7.92 4.46
C ILE A 2 -21.32 9.03 4.60
N ARG A 3 -20.99 10.14 5.23
CA ARG A 3 -21.88 11.30 5.36
C ARG A 3 -22.33 11.85 4.01
N ASN A 4 -21.43 11.99 3.07
CA ASN A 4 -21.76 12.50 1.75
C ASN A 4 -22.71 11.56 0.99
N GLU A 5 -22.50 10.26 1.06
CA GLU A 5 -23.37 9.26 0.45
C GLU A 5 -24.74 9.23 1.12
N ARG A 6 -24.80 9.35 2.44
CA ARG A 6 -26.06 9.46 3.17
C ARG A 6 -26.86 10.68 2.72
N LEU A 7 -26.22 11.84 2.66
CA LEU A 7 -26.86 13.09 2.22
C LEU A 7 -27.30 13.00 0.75
N ARG A 8 -26.48 12.41 -0.10
CA ARG A 8 -26.85 12.19 -1.51
C ARG A 8 -28.07 11.30 -1.67
N LYS A 9 -28.26 10.33 -0.82
CA LYS A 9 -29.43 9.43 -0.77
C LYS A 9 -30.64 10.05 -0.05
N GLY A 10 -30.48 11.21 0.56
CA GLY A 10 -31.55 11.91 1.28
C GLY A 10 -31.90 11.33 2.64
N PHE A 11 -31.02 10.55 3.26
CA PHE A 11 -31.24 9.96 4.59
C PHE A 11 -30.77 10.87 5.72
N THR A 12 -31.56 10.92 6.81
CA THR A 12 -31.07 11.44 8.09
C THR A 12 -30.17 10.40 8.77
N GLN A 13 -29.39 10.82 9.78
CA GLN A 13 -28.61 9.89 10.60
C GLN A 13 -29.49 8.84 11.29
N GLU A 14 -30.67 9.24 11.71
CA GLU A 14 -31.66 8.35 12.36
C GLU A 14 -32.18 7.31 11.37
N GLU A 15 -32.57 7.71 10.18
CA GLU A 15 -33.06 6.80 9.12
C GLU A 15 -31.96 5.80 8.68
N LEU A 16 -30.74 6.25 8.54
CA LEU A 16 -29.62 5.35 8.25
C LEU A 16 -29.38 4.40 9.41
N GLY A 17 -29.43 4.88 10.64
CA GLY A 17 -29.28 4.06 11.84
C GLY A 17 -30.33 2.95 11.89
N GLU A 18 -31.58 3.25 11.60
CA GLU A 18 -32.66 2.25 11.55
C GLU A 18 -32.41 1.17 10.50
N ARG A 19 -31.92 1.54 9.32
CA ARG A 19 -31.57 0.60 8.24
C ARG A 19 -30.42 -0.32 8.59
N VAL A 20 -29.45 0.18 9.35
CA VAL A 20 -28.24 -0.58 9.78
C VAL A 20 -28.51 -1.37 11.07
N GLY A 21 -29.54 -1.00 11.83
CA GLY A 21 -29.84 -1.60 13.14
C GLY A 21 -29.04 -1.00 14.28
N VAL A 22 -28.66 0.29 14.17
CA VAL A 22 -27.90 1.04 15.18
C VAL A 22 -28.59 2.36 15.50
N ARG A 23 -28.19 2.99 16.59
CA ARG A 23 -28.74 4.30 17.01
C ARG A 23 -28.12 5.45 16.21
N LYS A 24 -28.82 6.58 16.13
CA LYS A 24 -28.32 7.84 15.55
C LYS A 24 -26.93 8.24 16.05
N ALA A 25 -26.71 8.12 17.37
CA ALA A 25 -25.42 8.43 18.00
C ALA A 25 -24.27 7.57 17.43
N GLN A 26 -24.56 6.32 17.09
CA GLN A 26 -23.58 5.42 16.47
C GLN A 26 -23.24 5.86 15.05
N ILE A 27 -24.23 6.27 14.26
CA ILE A 27 -24.00 6.81 12.91
C ILE A 27 -23.16 8.10 12.99
N SER A 28 -23.45 8.99 13.94
CA SER A 28 -22.66 10.20 14.17
C SER A 28 -21.19 9.89 14.48
N LYS A 29 -20.92 8.87 15.31
CA LYS A 29 -19.55 8.39 15.61
C LYS A 29 -18.85 7.84 14.38
N ILE A 30 -19.55 7.05 13.59
CA ILE A 30 -19.03 6.48 12.35
C ILE A 30 -18.65 7.58 11.35
N GLU A 31 -19.51 8.56 11.16
CA GLU A 31 -19.27 9.70 10.26
C GLU A 31 -18.08 10.57 10.72
N SER A 32 -17.83 10.65 12.01
CA SER A 32 -16.67 11.38 12.57
C SER A 32 -15.38 10.53 12.63
N GLY A 33 -15.40 9.31 12.15
CA GLY A 33 -14.24 8.42 12.13
C GLY A 33 -13.91 7.74 13.44
N LYS A 34 -14.81 7.79 14.43
CA LYS A 34 -14.63 7.17 15.75
C LYS A 34 -15.31 5.79 15.81
N GLY A 35 -14.62 4.83 16.40
CA GLY A 35 -15.18 3.49 16.63
C GLY A 35 -15.46 2.69 15.35
N LEU A 36 -14.71 2.91 14.29
CA LEU A 36 -14.85 2.20 13.01
C LEU A 36 -14.30 0.79 13.11
N THR A 37 -15.17 -0.19 12.88
CA THR A 37 -14.77 -1.56 12.56
C THR A 37 -15.12 -1.85 11.10
N ILE A 38 -14.37 -2.74 10.45
CA ILE A 38 -14.65 -3.15 9.06
C ILE A 38 -16.10 -3.66 8.94
N LYS A 39 -16.56 -4.45 9.90
CA LYS A 39 -17.92 -4.97 9.95
C LYS A 39 -18.98 -3.88 9.97
N THR A 40 -18.79 -2.83 10.77
CA THR A 40 -19.73 -1.71 10.88
C THR A 40 -19.73 -0.86 9.60
N VAL A 41 -18.56 -0.56 9.06
CA VAL A 41 -18.42 0.19 7.80
C VAL A 41 -19.10 -0.55 6.65
N THR A 42 -18.88 -1.85 6.54
CA THR A 42 -19.50 -2.69 5.50
C THR A 42 -21.02 -2.64 5.59
N LYS A 43 -21.59 -2.80 6.80
CA LYS A 43 -23.04 -2.71 7.01
C LYS A 43 -23.62 -1.37 6.60
N VAL A 44 -22.93 -0.27 6.94
CA VAL A 44 -23.38 1.08 6.58
C VAL A 44 -23.34 1.29 5.07
N LEU A 45 -22.28 0.85 4.41
CA LEU A 45 -22.14 0.97 2.95
C LEU A 45 -23.17 0.11 2.22
N ASP A 46 -23.43 -1.11 2.68
CA ASP A 46 -24.48 -1.98 2.14
C ASP A 46 -25.87 -1.32 2.26
N ALA A 47 -26.18 -0.72 3.41
CA ALA A 47 -27.44 0.00 3.63
C ALA A 47 -27.58 1.24 2.70
N LEU A 48 -26.45 1.85 2.32
CA LEU A 48 -26.42 2.96 1.36
C LEU A 48 -26.45 2.48 -0.11
N GLY A 49 -26.38 1.18 -0.35
CA GLY A 49 -26.32 0.62 -1.71
C GLY A 49 -24.99 0.86 -2.41
N VAL A 50 -23.93 1.14 -1.65
CA VAL A 50 -22.58 1.35 -2.18
C VAL A 50 -21.82 0.04 -2.08
N SER A 51 -21.48 -0.56 -3.21
CA SER A 51 -20.59 -1.70 -3.27
C SER A 51 -19.17 -1.23 -3.04
N ALA A 52 -18.72 -1.26 -1.79
CA ALA A 52 -17.30 -1.08 -1.50
C ALA A 52 -16.64 -2.46 -1.51
N SER A 53 -15.91 -2.77 -2.56
CA SER A 53 -14.88 -3.78 -2.47
C SER A 53 -13.74 -3.18 -1.66
N ILE A 54 -13.63 -3.55 -0.39
CA ILE A 54 -12.38 -3.35 0.33
C ILE A 54 -11.43 -4.37 -0.26
N SER A 55 -10.77 -4.04 -1.36
CA SER A 55 -9.53 -4.69 -1.68
C SER A 55 -8.57 -4.20 -0.62
N LEU A 56 -8.28 -5.06 0.35
CA LEU A 56 -6.99 -5.00 1.01
C LEU A 56 -6.00 -5.14 -0.14
N LYS A 57 -5.55 -4.05 -0.71
CA LYS A 57 -4.26 -4.04 -1.37
C LYS A 57 -3.36 -4.64 -0.32
N ASP A 58 -2.88 -5.84 -0.60
CA ASP A 58 -2.04 -6.57 0.30
C ASP A 58 -1.13 -5.57 0.98
N ALA A 59 -1.33 -5.34 2.27
CA ALA A 59 -0.24 -4.89 3.09
C ALA A 59 0.78 -6.00 2.83
N GLN A 60 1.71 -5.73 1.92
CA GLN A 60 2.76 -6.68 1.63
C GLN A 60 3.35 -7.01 2.99
N ILE A 61 2.97 -8.18 3.51
CA ILE A 61 3.68 -8.74 4.64
C ILE A 61 5.05 -8.99 4.06
N ILE A 62 5.90 -7.96 4.19
CA ILE A 62 7.29 -8.08 3.79
C ILE A 62 7.85 -9.11 4.72
N ASP A 63 8.07 -10.31 4.20
CA ASP A 63 8.75 -11.37 4.92
C ASP A 63 10.04 -10.78 5.51
N LYS A 64 10.35 -11.09 6.77
CA LYS A 64 11.59 -10.64 7.42
C LYS A 64 12.83 -10.98 6.60
N ASN A 65 12.80 -12.11 5.89
CA ASN A 65 13.86 -12.52 4.97
C ASN A 65 13.95 -11.59 3.76
N ALA A 66 12.83 -11.10 3.25
CA ALA A 66 12.81 -10.13 2.16
C ALA A 66 13.42 -8.79 2.57
N ILE A 67 13.16 -8.31 3.78
CA ILE A 67 13.77 -7.07 4.31
C ILE A 67 15.30 -7.21 4.32
N GLY A 68 15.83 -8.28 4.85
CA GLY A 68 17.27 -8.54 4.88
C GLY A 68 17.89 -8.59 3.49
N TYR A 69 17.23 -9.25 2.55
CA TYR A 69 17.65 -9.30 1.16
C TYR A 69 17.64 -7.93 0.48
N ILE A 70 16.58 -7.16 0.66
CA ILE A 70 16.44 -5.80 0.08
C ILE A 70 17.56 -4.89 0.60
N VAL A 71 17.82 -4.90 1.91
CA VAL A 71 18.90 -4.11 2.51
C VAL A 71 20.26 -4.50 1.94
N ALA A 72 20.54 -5.80 1.80
CA ALA A 72 21.78 -6.30 1.19
C ALA A 72 21.90 -5.90 -0.29
N ALA A 73 20.82 -5.99 -1.05
CA ALA A 73 20.77 -5.58 -2.46
C ALA A 73 21.04 -4.08 -2.63
N ILE A 74 20.48 -3.23 -1.77
CA ILE A 74 20.75 -1.79 -1.76
C ILE A 74 22.24 -1.53 -1.49
N SER A 75 22.82 -2.23 -0.54
CA SER A 75 24.25 -2.10 -0.18
C SER A 75 25.16 -2.50 -1.34
N GLU A 76 24.86 -3.61 -2.01
CA GLU A 76 25.63 -4.06 -3.18
C GLU A 76 25.46 -3.12 -4.37
N PHE A 77 24.27 -2.59 -4.60
CA PHE A 77 24.01 -1.57 -5.61
C PHE A 77 24.84 -0.30 -5.34
N ALA A 78 24.88 0.15 -4.10
CA ALA A 78 25.70 1.31 -3.68
C ALA A 78 27.19 1.08 -3.95
N LYS A 79 27.71 -0.09 -3.62
CA LYS A 79 29.12 -0.44 -3.88
C LYS A 79 29.43 -0.46 -5.37
N THR A 80 28.58 -1.10 -6.16
CA THR A 80 28.78 -1.24 -7.61
C THR A 80 28.82 0.13 -8.31
N HIS A 81 27.96 1.06 -7.89
CA HIS A 81 27.86 2.39 -8.48
C HIS A 81 28.69 3.46 -7.75
N HIS A 82 29.48 3.08 -6.75
CA HIS A 82 30.35 3.99 -5.97
C HIS A 82 29.60 5.18 -5.35
N ILE A 83 28.41 4.93 -4.83
CA ILE A 83 27.57 5.90 -4.13
C ILE A 83 27.30 5.43 -2.69
N SER A 84 26.82 6.36 -1.85
CA SER A 84 26.43 5.98 -0.49
C SER A 84 25.16 5.09 -0.49
N VAL A 85 24.98 4.32 0.58
CA VAL A 85 23.76 3.51 0.76
C VAL A 85 22.52 4.39 0.76
N ARG A 86 22.60 5.59 1.31
CA ARG A 86 21.50 6.56 1.33
C ARG A 86 21.13 7.04 -0.08
N GLU A 87 22.11 7.38 -0.88
CA GLU A 87 21.91 7.76 -2.28
C GLU A 87 21.34 6.62 -3.10
N ALA A 88 21.85 5.40 -2.91
CA ALA A 88 21.33 4.21 -3.56
C ALA A 88 19.87 3.96 -3.18
N ASN A 89 19.52 4.03 -1.91
CA ASN A 89 18.14 3.85 -1.44
C ASN A 89 17.19 4.89 -2.07
N ASN A 90 17.57 6.16 -2.03
CA ASN A 90 16.77 7.24 -2.63
C ASN A 90 16.57 7.05 -4.13
N TYR A 91 17.63 6.68 -4.84
CA TYR A 91 17.60 6.40 -6.27
C TYR A 91 16.68 5.21 -6.60
N LEU A 92 16.83 4.11 -5.88
CA LEU A 92 16.03 2.90 -6.09
C LEU A 92 14.54 3.14 -5.78
N ILE A 93 14.22 3.92 -4.76
CA ILE A 93 12.83 4.31 -4.47
C ILE A 93 12.27 5.13 -5.63
N ARG A 94 13.01 6.14 -6.10
CA ARG A 94 12.56 7.06 -7.13
C ARG A 94 12.30 6.37 -8.48
N PHE A 95 13.12 5.40 -8.85
CA PHE A 95 13.08 4.74 -10.15
C PHE A 95 12.57 3.30 -10.10
N LYS A 96 11.73 2.98 -9.11
CA LYS A 96 11.01 1.70 -9.00
C LYS A 96 11.87 0.47 -8.68
N GLY A 97 13.12 0.65 -8.31
CA GLY A 97 14.01 -0.47 -7.95
C GLY A 97 13.56 -1.23 -6.71
N ILE A 98 13.11 -0.52 -5.66
CA ILE A 98 12.61 -1.15 -4.44
C ILE A 98 11.30 -1.89 -4.70
N ASP A 99 10.40 -1.31 -5.48
CA ASP A 99 9.14 -1.96 -5.89
C ASP A 99 9.44 -3.26 -6.64
N PHE A 100 10.39 -3.24 -7.56
CA PHE A 100 10.83 -4.41 -8.31
C PHE A 100 11.35 -5.52 -7.37
N LEU A 101 12.24 -5.20 -6.43
CA LEU A 101 12.76 -6.18 -5.48
C LEU A 101 11.66 -6.79 -4.60
N THR A 102 10.68 -5.99 -4.22
CA THR A 102 9.56 -6.43 -3.38
C THR A 102 8.62 -7.35 -4.16
N GLU A 103 8.29 -6.99 -5.40
CA GLU A 103 7.41 -7.77 -6.26
C GLU A 103 8.04 -9.08 -6.73
N HIS A 104 9.34 -9.08 -6.99
CA HIS A 104 10.08 -10.21 -7.57
C HIS A 104 11.02 -10.91 -6.58
N TYR A 105 10.85 -10.68 -5.28
CA TYR A 105 11.69 -11.29 -4.24
C TYR A 105 11.84 -12.81 -4.41
N GLY A 106 10.77 -13.51 -4.76
CA GLY A 106 10.77 -14.96 -4.93
C GLY A 106 11.77 -15.45 -6.00
N ALA A 107 12.01 -14.66 -7.02
CA ALA A 107 12.98 -14.96 -8.08
C ALA A 107 14.36 -14.34 -7.79
N GLU A 108 14.38 -13.06 -7.41
CA GLU A 108 15.59 -12.27 -7.23
C GLU A 108 16.50 -12.81 -6.12
N HIS A 109 15.95 -13.27 -5.00
CA HIS A 109 16.76 -13.79 -3.90
C HIS A 109 17.52 -15.10 -4.22
N LEU A 110 17.17 -15.75 -5.32
CA LEU A 110 17.84 -16.93 -5.83
C LEU A 110 19.03 -16.60 -6.75
N LEU A 111 19.11 -15.35 -7.20
CA LEU A 111 20.20 -14.87 -8.05
C LEU A 111 21.41 -14.43 -7.21
N SER A 112 22.55 -14.28 -7.87
CA SER A 112 23.69 -13.60 -7.25
C SER A 112 23.35 -12.12 -7.03
N PHE A 113 24.01 -11.47 -6.08
CA PHE A 113 23.84 -10.01 -5.91
C PHE A 113 24.30 -9.23 -7.14
N GLU A 114 25.28 -9.72 -7.87
CA GLU A 114 25.76 -9.13 -9.11
C GLU A 114 24.63 -9.10 -10.16
N ASP A 115 23.93 -10.20 -10.35
CA ASP A 115 22.78 -10.29 -11.26
C ASP A 115 21.64 -9.41 -10.78
N SER A 116 21.31 -9.42 -9.50
CA SER A 116 20.27 -8.55 -8.93
C SER A 116 20.58 -7.07 -9.10
N VAL A 117 21.84 -6.65 -8.95
CA VAL A 117 22.28 -5.27 -9.20
C VAL A 117 22.12 -4.90 -10.67
N GLN A 118 22.44 -5.82 -11.56
CA GLN A 118 22.27 -5.61 -12.99
C GLN A 118 20.79 -5.43 -13.35
N ASP A 119 19.92 -6.27 -12.83
CA ASP A 119 18.47 -6.17 -13.03
C ASP A 119 17.92 -4.88 -12.45
N LEU A 120 18.34 -4.50 -11.25
CA LEU A 120 17.97 -3.22 -10.63
C LEU A 120 18.40 -2.02 -11.48
N THR A 121 19.63 -2.05 -12.00
CA THR A 121 20.13 -1.00 -12.87
C THR A 121 19.26 -0.86 -14.12
N GLN A 122 18.91 -1.98 -14.73
CA GLN A 122 18.05 -1.98 -15.92
C GLN A 122 16.63 -1.48 -15.62
N VAL A 123 16.05 -1.91 -14.52
CA VAL A 123 14.72 -1.46 -14.08
C VAL A 123 14.73 0.06 -13.86
N CYS A 124 15.73 0.58 -13.17
CA CYS A 124 15.86 2.01 -12.93
C CYS A 124 16.03 2.82 -14.23
N LEU A 125 16.84 2.33 -15.15
CA LEU A 125 17.00 2.96 -16.47
C LEU A 125 15.68 2.98 -17.24
N ASN A 126 14.92 1.90 -17.22
CA ASN A 126 13.62 1.82 -17.89
C ASN A 126 12.59 2.78 -17.28
N ASN A 127 12.78 3.20 -16.05
CA ASN A 127 11.92 4.16 -15.35
C ASN A 127 12.48 5.59 -15.28
N GLY A 128 13.46 5.91 -16.12
CA GLY A 128 14.00 7.26 -16.26
C GLY A 128 15.22 7.56 -15.41
N GLY A 129 15.81 6.55 -14.77
CA GLY A 129 17.06 6.67 -14.03
C GLY A 129 18.27 6.90 -14.96
N GLY A 130 19.34 7.44 -14.40
CA GLY A 130 20.55 7.83 -15.17
C GLY A 130 21.87 7.34 -14.59
N ILE A 131 21.87 6.44 -13.63
CA ILE A 131 23.11 5.81 -13.12
C ILE A 131 23.56 4.74 -14.12
N GLN A 132 24.77 4.89 -14.56
CA GLN A 132 25.44 3.93 -15.44
C GLN A 132 26.34 3.00 -14.64
#